data_1961680250a67299a5ab2c49d1883716
#
_entry.id   1961680250a67299a5ab2c49d1883716
#
_cell.length_a   1.000
_cell.length_b   1.000
_cell.length_c   1.000
_cell.angle_alpha   90.00
_cell.angle_beta   90.00
_cell.angle_gamma   90.00
#
_symmetry.space_group_name_H-M   'P 1'
#
loop_
_entity.id
_entity.type
_entity.pdbx_description
1 polymer ?
#
loop_
_entity_poly.entity_id
_entity_poly.type
_entity_poly.pdbx_seq_one_letter_code
_entity_poly.pdbx_strand_id
1 'polypeptide(L)'
;MTNLTPLPNIVIRPMVKRALVEDFGNSGDVTARLLVPENATGSLVMRARETGVIAGMQAAQMTYDLVDPAVKFEILAPTGSSVEAGDIIARVSGPSRSLLSAERVALNFLGRMSGVATLTSKYVELISGTSARIAATRKTTPGLRALEKQAVLAGGGFTHLSLIHI
;
A
#
# COMPACT_ATOMS: atom_id res chain seq x y z
N MET A 1 -4.42 -18.57 -5.98
CA MET A 1 -3.80 -17.41 -5.27
C MET A 1 -2.41 -17.24 -5.87
N THR A 2 -2.19 -16.17 -6.62
CA THR A 2 -0.86 -15.83 -7.15
C THR A 2 0.02 -15.46 -5.96
N ASN A 3 1.02 -16.28 -5.66
CA ASN A 3 1.97 -16.03 -4.58
C ASN A 3 2.90 -14.88 -5.04
N LEU A 4 2.44 -13.63 -4.83
CA LEU A 4 3.18 -12.43 -5.19
C LEU A 4 4.40 -12.32 -4.27
N THR A 5 5.60 -12.40 -4.85
CA THR A 5 6.83 -12.20 -4.10
C THR A 5 6.87 -10.76 -3.56
N PRO A 6 7.05 -10.58 -2.24
CA PRO A 6 7.22 -9.25 -1.67
C PRO A 6 8.41 -8.52 -2.30
N LEU A 7 8.30 -7.20 -2.45
CA LEU A 7 9.44 -6.39 -2.87
C LEU A 7 10.50 -6.35 -1.76
N PRO A 8 11.79 -6.35 -2.12
CA PRO A 8 12.85 -6.17 -1.12
C PRO A 8 12.68 -4.86 -0.33
N ASN A 9 12.87 -4.91 0.98
CA ASN A 9 12.74 -3.73 1.84
C ASN A 9 13.66 -2.57 1.42
N ILE A 10 14.83 -2.87 0.87
CA ILE A 10 15.77 -1.87 0.35
C ILE A 10 15.16 -1.04 -0.80
N VAL A 11 14.21 -1.61 -1.55
CA VAL A 11 13.50 -0.92 -2.63
C VAL A 11 12.37 -0.05 -2.09
N ILE A 12 11.57 -0.57 -1.14
CA ILE A 12 10.38 0.13 -0.65
C ILE A 12 10.74 1.21 0.37
N ARG A 13 11.65 0.92 1.29
CA ARG A 13 12.00 1.83 2.40
C ARG A 13 12.35 3.26 1.97
N PRO A 14 13.14 3.51 0.91
CA PRO A 14 13.41 4.87 0.44
C PRO A 14 12.16 5.60 -0.07
N MET A 15 11.24 4.88 -0.71
CA MET A 15 9.97 5.44 -1.21
C MET A 15 9.09 5.89 -0.06
N VAL A 16 8.90 5.03 0.95
CA VAL A 16 8.10 5.33 2.14
C VAL A 16 8.73 6.45 2.96
N LYS A 17 10.06 6.43 3.16
CA LYS A 17 10.76 7.54 3.84
C LYS A 17 10.54 8.88 3.15
N ARG A 18 10.60 8.93 1.81
CA ARG A 18 10.38 10.17 1.06
C ARG A 18 8.95 10.68 1.26
N ALA A 19 7.95 9.79 1.19
CA ALA A 19 6.56 10.15 1.42
C ALA A 19 6.30 10.65 2.85
N LEU A 20 6.93 10.03 3.86
CA LEU A 20 6.86 10.49 5.24
C LEU A 20 7.54 11.86 5.43
N VAL A 21 8.69 12.10 4.80
CA VAL A 21 9.36 13.42 4.83
C VAL A 21 8.50 14.49 4.16
N GLU A 22 7.83 14.16 3.05
CA GLU A 22 6.89 15.05 2.37
C GLU A 22 5.69 15.41 3.27
N ASP A 23 5.08 14.42 3.91
CA ASP A 23 3.88 14.62 4.76
C ASP A 23 4.22 15.33 6.08
N PHE A 24 5.33 15.00 6.72
CA PHE A 24 5.74 15.60 7.99
C PHE A 24 6.37 16.99 7.86
N GLY A 25 6.98 17.28 6.71
CA GLY A 25 7.75 18.50 6.53
C GLY A 25 8.80 18.69 7.63
N ASN A 26 9.03 19.96 8.01
CA ASN A 26 9.99 20.29 9.07
C ASN A 26 9.41 20.22 10.49
N SER A 27 8.09 20.18 10.64
CA SER A 27 7.41 20.33 11.96
C SER A 27 6.87 19.00 12.50
N GLY A 28 6.85 17.94 11.71
CA GLY A 28 6.17 16.69 12.03
C GLY A 28 4.66 16.85 12.14
N ASP A 29 3.98 15.86 12.71
CA ASP A 29 2.54 15.92 12.96
C ASP A 29 2.23 16.80 14.19
N VAL A 30 2.06 18.10 13.93
CA VAL A 30 1.73 19.09 14.96
C VAL A 30 0.36 18.80 15.59
N THR A 31 -0.62 18.37 14.76
CA THR A 31 -1.99 18.10 15.23
C THR A 31 -2.01 16.95 16.23
N ALA A 32 -1.44 15.80 15.87
CA ALA A 32 -1.38 14.67 16.79
C ALA A 32 -0.61 15.01 18.08
N ARG A 33 0.50 15.76 17.95
CA ARG A 33 1.31 16.17 19.10
C ARG A 33 0.59 17.09 20.08
N LEU A 34 -0.24 18.01 19.59
CA LEU A 34 -0.96 18.98 20.40
C LEU A 34 -2.27 18.43 20.98
N LEU A 35 -3.00 17.61 20.23
CA LEU A 35 -4.36 17.21 20.60
C LEU A 35 -4.45 15.82 21.24
N VAL A 36 -3.45 14.96 21.05
CA VAL A 36 -3.48 13.58 21.55
C VAL A 36 -2.53 13.45 22.76
N PRO A 37 -2.98 12.94 23.91
CA PRO A 37 -2.10 12.66 25.05
C PRO A 37 -0.96 11.71 24.66
N GLU A 38 0.24 11.92 25.22
CA GLU A 38 1.44 11.17 24.86
C GLU A 38 1.32 9.67 25.17
N ASN A 39 0.66 9.34 26.27
CA ASN A 39 0.44 7.97 26.73
C ASN A 39 -0.83 7.30 26.16
N ALA A 40 -1.56 8.00 25.27
CA ALA A 40 -2.77 7.45 24.68
C ALA A 40 -2.43 6.31 23.72
N THR A 41 -3.16 5.21 23.85
CA THR A 41 -3.12 4.07 22.92
C THR A 41 -4.47 3.84 22.28
N GLY A 42 -4.50 3.22 21.12
CA GLY A 42 -5.75 2.97 20.41
C GLY A 42 -5.62 1.88 19.35
N SER A 43 -6.70 1.70 18.61
CA SER A 43 -6.74 0.83 17.44
C SER A 43 -7.56 1.46 16.34
N LEU A 44 -7.14 1.23 15.10
CA LEU A 44 -7.79 1.67 13.87
C LEU A 44 -8.06 0.46 12.98
N VAL A 45 -9.08 0.56 12.13
CA VAL A 45 -9.32 -0.39 11.05
C VAL A 45 -9.23 0.32 9.71
N MET A 46 -8.58 -0.31 8.75
CA MET A 46 -8.60 0.12 7.36
C MET A 46 -9.70 -0.65 6.64
N ARG A 47 -10.58 0.07 5.93
CA ARG A 47 -11.69 -0.53 5.18
C ARG A 47 -11.59 -0.20 3.70
N ALA A 48 -11.93 -1.18 2.86
CA ALA A 48 -12.19 -0.95 1.46
C ALA A 48 -13.45 -0.08 1.33
N ARG A 49 -13.39 0.99 0.55
CA ARG A 49 -14.55 1.85 0.28
C ARG A 49 -15.34 1.38 -0.94
N GLU A 50 -14.69 0.64 -1.81
CA GLU A 50 -15.24 0.10 -3.06
C GLU A 50 -14.72 -1.32 -3.27
N THR A 51 -15.42 -2.09 -4.08
CA THR A 51 -14.97 -3.40 -4.58
C THR A 51 -13.71 -3.25 -5.41
N GLY A 52 -12.72 -4.11 -5.19
CA GLY A 52 -11.47 -4.05 -5.95
C GLY A 52 -10.42 -5.06 -5.51
N VAL A 53 -9.20 -4.82 -5.95
CA VAL A 53 -8.03 -5.65 -5.64
C VAL A 53 -7.04 -4.87 -4.79
N ILE A 54 -6.65 -5.44 -3.66
CA ILE A 54 -5.71 -4.80 -2.73
C ILE A 54 -4.28 -4.89 -3.26
N ALA A 55 -3.59 -3.72 -3.21
CA ALA A 55 -2.14 -3.64 -3.45
C ALA A 55 -1.52 -2.54 -2.59
N GLY A 56 -0.19 -2.59 -2.40
CA GLY A 56 0.53 -1.60 -1.59
C GLY A 56 0.56 -1.90 -0.09
N MET A 57 0.06 -3.05 0.36
CA MET A 57 -0.03 -3.41 1.77
C MET A 57 1.34 -3.41 2.47
N GLN A 58 2.40 -3.87 1.78
CA GLN A 58 3.76 -3.85 2.31
C GLN A 58 4.28 -2.41 2.55
N ALA A 59 3.94 -1.47 1.66
CA ALA A 59 4.32 -0.06 1.85
C ALA A 59 3.53 0.58 3.00
N ALA A 60 2.24 0.25 3.13
CA ALA A 60 1.42 0.71 4.24
C ALA A 60 1.94 0.21 5.59
N GLN A 61 2.25 -1.08 5.72
CA GLN A 61 2.86 -1.64 6.93
C GLN A 61 4.19 -0.96 7.24
N MET A 62 5.09 -0.84 6.25
CA MET A 62 6.39 -0.18 6.43
C MET A 62 6.26 1.29 6.86
N THR A 63 5.17 1.97 6.47
CA THR A 63 4.90 3.35 6.93
C THR A 63 4.76 3.39 8.44
N TYR A 64 3.97 2.50 9.03
CA TYR A 64 3.81 2.40 10.48
C TYR A 64 5.12 1.98 11.17
N ASP A 65 5.81 0.95 10.64
CA ASP A 65 7.09 0.47 11.18
C ASP A 65 8.16 1.57 11.22
N LEU A 66 8.14 2.49 10.26
CA LEU A 66 9.10 3.60 10.18
C LEU A 66 8.73 4.78 11.09
N VAL A 67 7.46 4.99 11.36
CA VAL A 67 6.98 6.02 12.29
C VAL A 67 7.20 5.57 13.72
N ASP A 68 6.82 4.33 14.04
CA ASP A 68 6.95 3.80 15.38
C ASP A 68 6.92 2.25 15.37
N PRO A 69 8.00 1.57 15.73
CA PRO A 69 8.05 0.11 15.77
C PRO A 69 7.18 -0.52 16.87
N ALA A 70 6.62 0.27 17.81
CA ALA A 70 5.66 -0.21 18.80
C ALA A 70 4.26 -0.44 18.21
N VAL A 71 3.99 0.08 17.00
CA VAL A 71 2.72 -0.13 16.32
C VAL A 71 2.64 -1.57 15.80
N LYS A 72 1.53 -2.23 16.10
CA LYS A 72 1.20 -3.56 15.57
C LYS A 72 0.32 -3.41 14.35
N PHE A 73 0.72 -3.98 13.22
CA PHE A 73 0.01 -3.97 11.96
C PHE A 73 -0.42 -5.39 11.59
N GLU A 74 -1.72 -5.66 11.60
CA GLU A 74 -2.31 -6.95 11.24
C GLU A 74 -2.92 -6.85 9.83
N ILE A 75 -2.41 -7.65 8.90
CA ILE A 75 -2.92 -7.73 7.52
C ILE A 75 -4.05 -8.76 7.47
N LEU A 76 -5.25 -8.34 7.06
CA LEU A 76 -6.43 -9.20 6.88
C LEU A 76 -6.68 -9.52 5.41
N ALA A 77 -6.38 -8.57 4.51
CA ALA A 77 -6.43 -8.76 3.06
C ALA A 77 -5.05 -8.48 2.46
N PRO A 78 -4.22 -9.51 2.21
CA PRO A 78 -2.91 -9.34 1.60
C PRO A 78 -3.00 -8.81 0.17
N THR A 79 -1.87 -8.29 -0.36
CA THR A 79 -1.77 -7.83 -1.75
C THR A 79 -2.21 -8.93 -2.72
N GLY A 80 -3.10 -8.60 -3.65
CA GLY A 80 -3.73 -9.53 -4.60
C GLY A 80 -5.08 -10.07 -4.14
N SER A 81 -5.55 -9.75 -2.95
CA SER A 81 -6.90 -10.12 -2.50
C SER A 81 -7.95 -9.27 -3.18
N SER A 82 -9.03 -9.90 -3.64
CA SER A 82 -10.27 -9.21 -4.00
C SER A 82 -11.06 -8.89 -2.73
N VAL A 83 -11.65 -7.71 -2.68
CA VAL A 83 -12.44 -7.22 -1.54
C VAL A 83 -13.71 -6.53 -2.03
N GLU A 84 -14.72 -6.52 -1.16
CA GLU A 84 -15.95 -5.77 -1.35
C GLU A 84 -15.95 -4.47 -0.53
N ALA A 85 -16.84 -3.55 -0.89
CA ALA A 85 -17.03 -2.32 -0.11
C ALA A 85 -17.41 -2.66 1.34
N GLY A 86 -16.69 -2.08 2.30
CA GLY A 86 -16.89 -2.33 3.73
C GLY A 86 -15.98 -3.36 4.35
N ASP A 87 -15.28 -4.19 3.56
CA ASP A 87 -14.34 -5.19 4.08
C ASP A 87 -13.20 -4.54 4.87
N ILE A 88 -12.87 -5.14 6.01
CA ILE A 88 -11.70 -4.72 6.80
C ILE A 88 -10.45 -5.37 6.20
N ILE A 89 -9.54 -4.54 5.73
CA ILE A 89 -8.31 -4.99 5.03
C ILE A 89 -7.09 -5.06 5.94
N ALA A 90 -7.08 -4.26 7.01
CA ALA A 90 -6.04 -4.31 8.04
C ALA A 90 -6.55 -3.76 9.37
N ARG A 91 -5.89 -4.17 10.49
CA ARG A 91 -6.02 -3.56 11.81
C ARG A 91 -4.67 -3.03 12.25
N VAL A 92 -4.70 -1.88 12.91
CA VAL A 92 -3.48 -1.25 13.42
C VAL A 92 -3.72 -0.83 14.87
N SER A 93 -2.79 -1.12 15.78
CA SER A 93 -2.91 -0.78 17.20
C SER A 93 -1.57 -0.35 17.77
N GLY A 94 -1.61 0.57 18.75
CA GLY A 94 -0.41 1.09 19.40
C GLY A 94 -0.59 2.53 19.92
N PRO A 95 0.52 3.31 20.04
CA PRO A 95 0.46 4.70 20.46
C PRO A 95 -0.40 5.55 19.51
N SER A 96 -1.41 6.24 20.04
CA SER A 96 -2.39 6.96 19.21
C SER A 96 -1.78 8.05 18.33
N ARG A 97 -0.73 8.75 18.83
CA ARG A 97 0.00 9.73 18.00
C ARG A 97 0.61 9.08 16.77
N SER A 98 1.28 7.95 16.95
CA SER A 98 1.95 7.20 15.87
C SER A 98 0.94 6.64 14.87
N LEU A 99 -0.22 6.15 15.37
CA LEU A 99 -1.30 5.67 14.50
C LEU A 99 -1.80 6.76 13.56
N LEU A 100 -2.08 7.96 14.07
CA LEU A 100 -2.59 9.09 13.29
C LEU A 100 -1.53 9.65 12.33
N SER A 101 -0.30 9.79 12.81
CA SER A 101 0.79 10.35 11.99
C SER A 101 1.16 9.49 10.77
N ALA A 102 1.01 8.16 10.88
CA ALA A 102 1.32 7.24 9.77
C ALA A 102 0.14 7.05 8.79
N GLU A 103 -1.10 7.31 9.23
CA GLU A 103 -2.33 6.94 8.53
C GLU A 103 -2.36 7.46 7.08
N ARG A 104 -2.14 8.75 6.88
CA ARG A 104 -2.28 9.39 5.56
C ARG A 104 -1.34 8.79 4.53
N VAL A 105 -0.07 8.64 4.86
CA VAL A 105 0.93 8.07 3.95
C VAL A 105 0.62 6.60 3.65
N ALA A 106 0.23 5.82 4.65
CA ALA A 106 -0.19 4.43 4.47
C ALA A 106 -1.41 4.31 3.55
N LEU A 107 -2.44 5.13 3.76
CA LEU A 107 -3.65 5.15 2.91
C LEU A 107 -3.35 5.63 1.48
N ASN A 108 -2.43 6.58 1.30
CA ASN A 108 -2.01 7.03 -0.04
C ASN A 108 -1.36 5.90 -0.84
N PHE A 109 -0.47 5.11 -0.24
CA PHE A 109 0.10 3.93 -0.92
C PHE A 109 -0.97 2.88 -1.21
N LEU A 110 -1.82 2.54 -0.24
CA LEU A 110 -2.90 1.58 -0.44
C LEU A 110 -3.87 2.01 -1.54
N GLY A 111 -4.37 3.23 -1.48
CA GLY A 111 -5.34 3.74 -2.45
C GLY A 111 -4.75 3.79 -3.87
N ARG A 112 -3.54 4.33 -4.03
CA ARG A 112 -2.88 4.41 -5.32
C ARG A 112 -2.59 3.04 -5.92
N MET A 113 -2.00 2.13 -5.15
CA MET A 113 -1.63 0.81 -5.66
C MET A 113 -2.85 -0.08 -5.89
N SER A 114 -3.85 -0.04 -5.00
CA SER A 114 -5.10 -0.79 -5.19
C SER A 114 -5.89 -0.28 -6.40
N GLY A 115 -5.87 1.03 -6.67
CA GLY A 115 -6.46 1.58 -7.90
C GLY A 115 -5.81 1.02 -9.17
N VAL A 116 -4.47 0.93 -9.22
CA VAL A 116 -3.74 0.32 -10.33
C VAL A 116 -4.08 -1.17 -10.46
N ALA A 117 -4.09 -1.91 -9.34
CA ALA A 117 -4.42 -3.34 -9.34
C ALA A 117 -5.86 -3.59 -9.80
N THR A 118 -6.81 -2.83 -9.27
CA THR A 118 -8.24 -2.95 -9.63
C THR A 118 -8.49 -2.63 -11.10
N LEU A 119 -7.87 -1.57 -11.63
CA LEU A 119 -8.00 -1.25 -13.05
C LEU A 119 -7.37 -2.35 -13.93
N THR A 120 -6.22 -2.88 -13.51
CA THR A 120 -5.56 -4.00 -14.21
C THR A 120 -6.46 -5.23 -14.22
N SER A 121 -7.09 -5.59 -13.09
CA SER A 121 -7.95 -6.77 -13.02
C SER A 121 -9.16 -6.65 -13.94
N LYS A 122 -9.75 -5.47 -14.08
CA LYS A 122 -10.84 -5.22 -15.04
C LYS A 122 -10.40 -5.46 -16.49
N TYR A 123 -9.21 -5.01 -16.87
CA TYR A 123 -8.68 -5.28 -18.21
C TYR A 123 -8.33 -6.76 -18.42
N VAL A 124 -7.79 -7.42 -17.41
CA VAL A 124 -7.50 -8.87 -17.47
C VAL A 124 -8.79 -9.66 -17.66
N GLU A 125 -9.86 -9.28 -16.99
CA GLU A 125 -11.17 -9.90 -17.14
C GLU A 125 -11.73 -9.72 -18.59
N LEU A 126 -11.64 -8.51 -19.14
CA LEU A 126 -12.12 -8.20 -20.49
C LEU A 126 -11.43 -9.01 -21.58
N ILE A 127 -10.20 -9.43 -21.38
CA ILE A 127 -9.45 -10.26 -22.34
C ILE A 127 -9.48 -11.75 -22.00
N SER A 128 -10.25 -12.15 -20.98
CA SER A 128 -10.37 -13.55 -20.58
C SER A 128 -10.88 -14.40 -21.77
N GLY A 129 -10.32 -15.59 -21.95
CA GLY A 129 -10.63 -16.45 -23.10
C GLY A 129 -9.84 -16.14 -24.39
N THR A 130 -8.97 -15.14 -24.37
CA THR A 130 -8.03 -14.85 -25.48
C THR A 130 -6.59 -15.21 -25.11
N SER A 131 -5.67 -15.17 -26.08
CA SER A 131 -4.23 -15.31 -25.85
C SER A 131 -3.54 -13.97 -25.45
N ALA A 132 -4.27 -12.86 -25.42
CA ALA A 132 -3.74 -11.56 -25.06
C ALA A 132 -3.39 -11.49 -23.57
N ARG A 133 -2.47 -10.61 -23.19
CA ARG A 133 -2.07 -10.39 -21.79
C ARG A 133 -1.88 -8.90 -21.52
N ILE A 134 -2.28 -8.46 -20.32
CA ILE A 134 -2.05 -7.09 -19.85
C ILE A 134 -0.64 -6.99 -19.27
N ALA A 135 0.20 -6.13 -19.86
CA ALA A 135 1.59 -5.95 -19.47
C ALA A 135 1.85 -4.61 -18.79
N ALA A 136 2.66 -4.63 -17.74
CA ALA A 136 3.20 -3.40 -17.16
C ALA A 136 4.14 -2.70 -18.14
N THR A 137 4.19 -1.37 -18.09
CA THR A 137 5.09 -0.55 -18.90
C THR A 137 6.14 0.16 -18.03
N ARG A 138 7.05 0.92 -18.69
CA ARG A 138 7.97 1.84 -17.99
C ARG A 138 7.40 3.26 -17.83
N LYS A 139 6.20 3.51 -18.34
CA LYS A 139 5.47 4.78 -18.16
C LYS A 139 4.75 4.74 -16.83
N THR A 140 5.48 5.06 -15.77
CA THR A 140 5.05 4.97 -14.37
C THR A 140 5.24 6.31 -13.67
N THR A 141 4.57 6.48 -12.54
CA THR A 141 4.84 7.61 -11.66
C THR A 141 6.33 7.63 -11.26
N PRO A 142 7.04 8.76 -11.43
CA PRO A 142 8.44 8.85 -11.02
C PRO A 142 8.63 8.41 -9.56
N GLY A 143 9.62 7.55 -9.34
CA GLY A 143 9.93 7.00 -8.02
C GLY A 143 9.06 5.84 -7.56
N LEU A 144 7.89 5.53 -8.18
CA LEU A 144 6.96 4.49 -7.74
C LEU A 144 6.91 3.24 -8.62
N ARG A 145 7.80 3.12 -9.62
CA ARG A 145 7.74 2.03 -10.61
C ARG A 145 7.68 0.63 -10.01
N ALA A 146 8.45 0.35 -8.98
CA ALA A 146 8.48 -0.98 -8.36
C ALA A 146 7.11 -1.33 -7.76
N LEU A 147 6.49 -0.41 -7.03
CA LEU A 147 5.16 -0.57 -6.43
C LEU A 147 4.07 -0.67 -7.49
N GLU A 148 4.10 0.19 -8.53
CA GLU A 148 3.10 0.14 -9.61
C GLU A 148 3.18 -1.16 -10.42
N LYS A 149 4.39 -1.67 -10.69
CA LYS A 149 4.55 -2.98 -11.33
C LYS A 149 4.04 -4.12 -10.46
N GLN A 150 4.29 -4.09 -9.14
CA GLN A 150 3.74 -5.06 -8.22
C GLN A 150 2.20 -4.99 -8.20
N ALA A 151 1.62 -3.78 -8.26
CA ALA A 151 0.19 -3.59 -8.33
C ALA A 151 -0.42 -4.16 -9.63
N VAL A 152 0.27 -4.03 -10.78
CA VAL A 152 -0.16 -4.69 -12.03
C VAL A 152 -0.15 -6.21 -11.87
N LEU A 153 0.88 -6.79 -11.24
CA LEU A 153 0.91 -8.23 -10.95
C LEU A 153 -0.23 -8.64 -10.01
N ALA A 154 -0.53 -7.83 -8.98
CA ALA A 154 -1.64 -8.06 -8.06
C ALA A 154 -3.00 -8.09 -8.76
N GLY A 155 -3.19 -7.27 -9.80
CA GLY A 155 -4.38 -7.26 -10.65
C GLY A 155 -4.42 -8.36 -11.73
N GLY A 156 -3.48 -9.33 -11.71
CA GLY A 156 -3.45 -10.42 -12.69
C GLY A 156 -2.71 -10.11 -14.01
N GLY A 157 -2.13 -8.92 -14.13
CA GLY A 157 -1.25 -8.58 -15.25
C GLY A 157 0.13 -9.24 -15.13
N PHE A 158 1.04 -8.92 -16.05
CA PHE A 158 2.41 -9.43 -16.00
C PHE A 158 3.44 -8.33 -16.27
N THR A 159 4.72 -8.62 -16.00
CA THR A 159 5.83 -7.73 -16.29
C THR A 159 6.76 -8.36 -17.32
N HIS A 160 7.14 -7.61 -18.38
CA HIS A 160 8.08 -8.10 -19.39
C HIS A 160 9.49 -8.31 -18.84
N LEU A 161 9.84 -7.54 -17.82
CA LEU A 161 11.15 -7.59 -17.20
C LEU A 161 10.98 -8.04 -15.77
N SER A 162 11.80 -8.99 -15.34
CA SER A 162 11.96 -9.31 -13.93
C SER A 162 12.17 -8.00 -13.15
N LEU A 163 11.57 -7.89 -11.95
CA LEU A 163 11.83 -6.76 -11.03
C LEU A 163 13.33 -6.61 -10.70
N ILE A 164 14.13 -7.65 -10.96
CA ILE A 164 15.58 -7.71 -10.73
C ILE A 164 16.39 -6.94 -11.79
N HIS A 165 15.77 -6.60 -12.93
CA HIS A 165 16.42 -5.93 -14.08
C HIS A 165 16.02 -4.46 -14.21
N ILE A 166 15.67 -3.80 -13.11
CA ILE A 166 15.41 -2.35 -13.05
C ILE A 166 16.65 -1.61 -12.62
#